data_9b7b798670bb83111d8bd7deb02e23c1
#
_entry.id   9b7b798670bb83111d8bd7deb02e23c1
#
_cell.length_a   1.000
_cell.length_b   1.000
_cell.length_c   1.000
_cell.angle_alpha   90.00
_cell.angle_beta   90.00
_cell.angle_gamma   90.00
#
_symmetry.space_group_name_H-M   'P 1'
#
loop_
_entity.id
_entity.type
_entity.pdbx_description
1 polymer ?
#
loop_
_entity_poly.entity_id
_entity_poly.type
_entity_poly.pdbx_seq_one_letter_code
_entity_poly.pdbx_strand_id
1 'polypeptide(L)'
;MDVPFKTKRMLNFGDCDISGTAYYPAYLNILNNVNEEFWEHLGWTWYQIMIKERWGTPTVHLSCDFSVPSYFGQELDFEVRVLKVGRSSLTLHHTVSHNGETRWKSKQVLAASDIDKHNSIPWPDEVRAALEACITDLPKRSGTGN
;
A
#
# COMPACT_ATOMS: atom_id res chain seq x y z
N MET A 1 1.69 17.93 0.76
CA MET A 1 1.76 16.47 0.71
C MET A 1 1.00 15.98 -0.51
N ASP A 2 1.63 15.18 -1.35
CA ASP A 2 1.01 14.68 -2.56
C ASP A 2 -0.01 13.58 -2.24
N VAL A 3 -1.23 13.73 -2.79
CA VAL A 3 -2.32 12.78 -2.60
C VAL A 3 -2.93 12.50 -3.96
N PRO A 4 -2.98 11.24 -4.43
CA PRO A 4 -2.47 10.05 -3.76
C PRO A 4 -0.93 9.97 -3.75
N PHE A 5 -0.40 9.20 -2.81
CA PHE A 5 1.05 8.96 -2.74
C PHE A 5 1.49 8.11 -3.94
N LYS A 6 2.63 8.49 -4.54
CA LYS A 6 3.18 7.79 -5.71
C LYS A 6 4.66 7.53 -5.53
N THR A 7 5.09 6.36 -5.96
CA THR A 7 6.50 5.98 -5.98
C THR A 7 6.74 4.97 -7.10
N LYS A 8 7.99 4.62 -7.33
CA LYS A 8 8.40 3.70 -8.38
C LYS A 8 9.26 2.58 -7.83
N ARG A 9 9.17 1.41 -8.45
CA ARG A 9 10.04 0.26 -8.15
C ARG A 9 10.39 -0.46 -9.44
N MET A 10 11.68 -0.76 -9.59
CA MET A 10 12.17 -1.60 -10.67
C MET A 10 11.93 -3.08 -10.31
N LEU A 11 11.42 -3.88 -11.25
CA LEU A 11 11.42 -5.32 -11.10
C LEU A 11 12.82 -5.87 -11.33
N ASN A 12 13.39 -6.41 -10.28
CA ASN A 12 14.72 -7.01 -10.31
C ASN A 12 14.63 -8.51 -10.61
N PHE A 13 15.76 -9.12 -10.95
CA PHE A 13 15.82 -10.53 -11.25
C PHE A 13 15.21 -11.40 -10.14
N GLY A 14 15.48 -11.08 -8.87
CA GLY A 14 14.96 -11.83 -7.72
C GLY A 14 13.44 -11.70 -7.50
N ASP A 15 12.78 -10.79 -8.19
CA ASP A 15 11.33 -10.61 -8.11
C ASP A 15 10.56 -11.45 -9.13
N CYS A 16 11.29 -12.16 -9.99
CA CYS A 16 10.72 -12.89 -11.12
C CYS A 16 10.93 -14.39 -10.99
N ASP A 17 10.05 -15.15 -11.63
CA ASP A 17 10.20 -16.61 -11.78
C ASP A 17 10.84 -16.97 -13.13
N ILE A 18 10.88 -18.27 -13.45
CA ILE A 18 11.52 -18.77 -14.67
C ILE A 18 10.88 -18.22 -15.95
N SER A 19 9.65 -17.74 -15.90
CA SER A 19 8.98 -17.14 -17.06
C SER A 19 9.47 -15.70 -17.35
N GLY A 20 10.28 -15.13 -16.47
CA GLY A 20 10.74 -13.75 -16.60
C GLY A 20 9.73 -12.72 -16.11
N THR A 21 8.61 -13.16 -15.52
CA THR A 21 7.58 -12.31 -14.98
C THR A 21 7.60 -12.32 -13.46
N ALA A 22 7.13 -11.23 -12.87
CA ALA A 22 7.00 -11.14 -11.42
C ALA A 22 6.06 -12.23 -10.89
N TYR A 23 6.46 -12.90 -9.83
CA TYR A 23 5.58 -13.84 -9.13
C TYR A 23 4.93 -13.15 -7.93
N TYR A 24 3.67 -13.55 -7.61
CA TYR A 24 2.84 -12.76 -6.69
C TYR A 24 3.45 -12.50 -5.29
N PRO A 25 4.23 -13.41 -4.68
CA PRO A 25 4.85 -13.08 -3.37
C PRO A 25 5.84 -11.92 -3.46
N ALA A 26 6.55 -11.77 -4.58
CA ALA A 26 7.44 -10.64 -4.79
C ALA A 26 6.65 -9.34 -4.87
N TYR A 27 5.50 -9.32 -5.55
CA TYR A 27 4.62 -8.17 -5.58
C TYR A 27 4.19 -7.74 -4.17
N LEU A 28 3.82 -8.71 -3.32
CA LEU A 28 3.39 -8.41 -1.94
C LEU A 28 4.54 -7.86 -1.11
N ASN A 29 5.76 -8.37 -1.30
CA ASN A 29 6.94 -7.86 -0.63
C ASN A 29 7.26 -6.42 -1.06
N ILE A 30 7.17 -6.14 -2.35
CA ILE A 30 7.34 -4.79 -2.88
C ILE A 30 6.26 -3.85 -2.33
N LEU A 31 5.00 -4.32 -2.29
CA LEU A 31 3.89 -3.57 -1.73
C LEU A 31 4.16 -3.16 -0.27
N ASN A 32 4.70 -4.08 0.51
CA ASN A 32 5.06 -3.82 1.89
C ASN A 32 6.10 -2.70 1.99
N ASN A 33 7.10 -2.72 1.13
CA ASN A 33 8.13 -1.67 1.08
C ASN A 33 7.55 -0.32 0.62
N VAL A 34 6.61 -0.33 -0.29
CA VAL A 34 5.89 0.87 -0.74
C VAL A 34 5.05 1.45 0.40
N ASN A 35 4.38 0.60 1.17
CA ASN A 35 3.63 1.05 2.35
C ASN A 35 4.55 1.67 3.40
N GLU A 36 5.73 1.11 3.61
CA GLU A 36 6.72 1.69 4.54
C GLU A 36 7.11 3.10 4.09
N GLU A 37 7.39 3.28 2.81
CA GLU A 37 7.71 4.60 2.25
C GLU A 37 6.53 5.58 2.39
N PHE A 38 5.30 5.09 2.19
CA PHE A 38 4.10 5.90 2.40
C PHE A 38 4.03 6.42 3.84
N TRP A 39 4.28 5.56 4.84
CA TRP A 39 4.30 5.97 6.24
C TRP A 39 5.41 6.97 6.54
N GLU A 40 6.60 6.78 5.98
CA GLU A 40 7.70 7.75 6.09
C GLU A 40 7.30 9.11 5.50
N HIS A 41 6.62 9.09 4.37
CA HIS A 41 6.09 10.30 3.73
C HIS A 41 5.09 11.03 4.62
N LEU A 42 4.29 10.31 5.39
CA LEU A 42 3.38 10.90 6.38
C LEU A 42 4.10 11.48 7.60
N GLY A 43 5.34 11.07 7.85
CA GLY A 43 6.13 11.54 8.99
C GLY A 43 6.43 10.49 10.05
N TRP A 44 6.06 9.24 9.83
CA TRP A 44 6.32 8.15 10.79
C TRP A 44 7.08 7.01 10.14
N THR A 45 8.30 6.74 10.62
CA THR A 45 9.01 5.52 10.20
C THR A 45 8.44 4.32 10.96
N TRP A 46 8.46 3.16 10.35
CA TRP A 46 8.07 1.93 11.03
C TRP A 46 8.98 1.60 12.21
N TYR A 47 10.26 1.96 12.12
CA TYR A 47 11.16 1.82 13.26
C TYR A 47 10.65 2.64 14.46
N GLN A 48 10.26 3.89 14.22
CA GLN A 48 9.74 4.78 15.26
C GLN A 48 8.48 4.18 15.91
N ILE A 49 7.48 3.81 15.11
CA ILE A 49 6.21 3.35 15.64
C ILE A 49 6.29 1.95 16.26
N MET A 50 7.05 1.03 15.66
CA MET A 50 7.06 -0.36 16.10
C MET A 50 8.09 -0.63 17.20
N ILE A 51 9.27 -0.03 17.10
CA ILE A 51 10.35 -0.28 18.04
C ILE A 51 10.32 0.72 19.21
N LYS A 52 10.06 1.99 18.94
CA LYS A 52 10.04 3.03 19.98
C LYS A 52 8.69 3.14 20.67
N GLU A 53 7.61 3.26 19.89
CA GLU A 53 6.27 3.48 20.45
C GLU A 53 5.49 2.20 20.67
N ARG A 54 5.92 1.09 20.10
CA ARG A 54 5.39 -0.26 20.30
C ARG A 54 3.95 -0.43 19.82
N TRP A 55 3.62 0.16 18.67
CA TRP A 55 2.39 -0.13 17.95
C TRP A 55 2.69 -0.37 16.47
N GLY A 56 1.76 -0.97 15.77
CA GLY A 56 1.94 -1.28 14.37
C GLY A 56 0.62 -1.40 13.64
N THR A 57 0.69 -1.78 12.37
CA THR A 57 -0.48 -1.84 11.49
C THR A 57 -0.55 -3.18 10.77
N PRO A 58 -0.84 -4.28 11.50
CA PRO A 58 -1.01 -5.58 10.86
C PRO A 58 -2.14 -5.54 9.82
N THR A 59 -1.96 -6.33 8.77
CA THR A 59 -2.96 -6.50 7.72
C THR A 59 -4.05 -7.44 8.22
N VAL A 60 -5.31 -7.01 8.13
CA VAL A 60 -6.47 -7.83 8.51
C VAL A 60 -7.25 -8.33 7.30
N HIS A 61 -7.07 -7.69 6.14
CA HIS A 61 -7.67 -8.12 4.89
C HIS A 61 -6.81 -7.66 3.73
N LEU A 62 -6.65 -8.52 2.72
CA LEU A 62 -5.94 -8.19 1.49
C LEU A 62 -6.61 -8.89 0.31
N SER A 63 -6.97 -8.12 -0.71
CA SER A 63 -7.42 -8.66 -1.97
C SER A 63 -6.62 -8.05 -3.12
N CYS A 64 -6.29 -8.86 -4.12
CA CYS A 64 -5.49 -8.45 -5.25
C CYS A 64 -6.14 -8.93 -6.56
N ASP A 65 -6.12 -8.08 -7.57
CA ASP A 65 -6.55 -8.41 -8.93
C ASP A 65 -5.36 -8.19 -9.87
N PHE A 66 -4.84 -9.28 -10.44
CA PHE A 66 -3.71 -9.26 -11.36
C PHE A 66 -4.23 -9.29 -12.79
N SER A 67 -3.97 -8.24 -13.56
CA SER A 67 -4.54 -8.07 -14.90
C SER A 67 -3.55 -8.42 -16.01
N VAL A 68 -2.32 -7.92 -15.90
CA VAL A 68 -1.28 -8.07 -16.92
C VAL A 68 0.04 -8.40 -16.23
N PRO A 69 0.79 -9.40 -16.72
CA PRO A 69 2.10 -9.72 -16.16
C PRO A 69 3.09 -8.56 -16.29
N SER A 70 3.98 -8.44 -15.33
CA SER A 70 5.10 -7.49 -15.39
C SER A 70 6.41 -8.25 -15.53
N TYR A 71 7.33 -7.71 -16.31
CA TYR A 71 8.52 -8.40 -16.74
C TYR A 71 9.77 -7.85 -16.06
N PHE A 72 10.77 -8.70 -15.95
CA PHE A 72 12.09 -8.34 -15.45
C PHE A 72 12.60 -7.07 -16.14
N GLY A 73 13.08 -6.12 -15.35
CA GLY A 73 13.65 -4.87 -15.86
C GLY A 73 12.63 -3.75 -16.07
N GLN A 74 11.34 -4.02 -15.91
CA GLN A 74 10.33 -2.97 -16.01
C GLN A 74 10.25 -2.15 -14.71
N GLU A 75 10.15 -0.84 -14.85
CA GLU A 75 9.89 0.05 -13.71
C GLU A 75 8.39 0.20 -13.53
N LEU A 76 7.91 -0.12 -12.33
CA LEU A 76 6.49 -0.07 -11.99
C LEU A 76 6.18 1.21 -11.22
N ASP A 77 5.05 1.83 -11.58
CA ASP A 77 4.50 2.98 -10.88
C ASP A 77 3.50 2.50 -9.83
N PHE A 78 3.72 2.87 -8.57
CA PHE A 78 2.85 2.53 -7.46
C PHE A 78 2.09 3.77 -7.00
N GLU A 79 0.77 3.62 -6.84
CA GLU A 79 -0.10 4.65 -6.30
C GLU A 79 -0.80 4.10 -5.06
N VAL A 80 -0.71 4.82 -3.95
CA VAL A 80 -1.34 4.44 -2.67
C VAL A 80 -2.41 5.48 -2.34
N ARG A 81 -3.66 5.02 -2.23
CA ARG A 81 -4.80 5.85 -1.84
C ARG A 81 -5.30 5.42 -0.47
N VAL A 82 -5.61 6.39 0.35
CA VAL A 82 -6.37 6.16 1.59
C VAL A 82 -7.85 6.31 1.22
N LEU A 83 -8.60 5.22 1.34
CA LEU A 83 -10.04 5.24 1.04
C LEU A 83 -10.87 5.54 2.27
N LYS A 84 -10.46 5.02 3.43
CA LYS A 84 -11.25 5.13 4.66
C LYS A 84 -10.34 5.02 5.87
N VAL A 85 -10.64 5.80 6.88
CA VAL A 85 -10.00 5.76 8.20
C VAL A 85 -11.09 5.49 9.24
N GLY A 86 -11.05 4.31 9.88
CA GLY A 86 -11.94 3.97 10.98
C GLY A 86 -11.33 4.31 12.32
N ARG A 87 -11.94 3.85 13.42
CA ARG A 87 -11.40 4.07 14.78
C ARG A 87 -9.99 3.49 14.92
N SER A 88 -9.80 2.27 14.43
CA SER A 88 -8.52 1.54 14.45
C SER A 88 -8.12 1.04 13.07
N SER A 89 -8.99 1.17 12.07
CA SER A 89 -8.78 0.59 10.74
C SER A 89 -8.34 1.63 9.72
N LEU A 90 -7.64 1.15 8.70
CA LEU A 90 -7.20 1.93 7.56
C LEU A 90 -7.43 1.11 6.31
N THR A 91 -8.16 1.64 5.34
CA THR A 91 -8.35 1.00 4.05
C THR A 91 -7.50 1.71 3.02
N LEU A 92 -6.54 0.97 2.45
CA LEU A 92 -5.69 1.43 1.36
C LEU A 92 -6.11 0.78 0.06
N HIS A 93 -5.94 1.49 -1.01
CA HIS A 93 -6.06 0.96 -2.37
C HIS A 93 -4.76 1.23 -3.11
N HIS A 94 -4.24 0.21 -3.78
CA HIS A 94 -3.02 0.31 -4.56
C HIS A 94 -3.34 0.10 -6.03
N THR A 95 -2.74 0.94 -6.88
CA THR A 95 -2.74 0.73 -8.32
C THR A 95 -1.29 0.65 -8.77
N VAL A 96 -0.95 -0.41 -9.48
CA VAL A 96 0.39 -0.64 -10.01
C VAL A 96 0.30 -0.65 -11.53
N SER A 97 1.11 0.18 -12.17
CA SER A 97 1.07 0.37 -13.62
C SER A 97 2.47 0.47 -14.21
N HIS A 98 2.56 0.29 -15.52
CA HIS A 98 3.76 0.53 -16.29
C HIS A 98 3.35 1.24 -17.58
N ASN A 99 3.95 2.41 -17.84
CA ASN A 99 3.62 3.24 -18.99
C ASN A 99 2.11 3.47 -19.16
N GLY A 100 1.42 3.72 -18.04
CA GLY A 100 -0.03 3.96 -18.02
C GLY A 100 -0.90 2.71 -18.11
N GLU A 101 -0.33 1.52 -18.27
CA GLU A 101 -1.07 0.26 -18.29
C GLU A 101 -1.16 -0.32 -16.89
N THR A 102 -2.37 -0.51 -16.39
CA THR A 102 -2.60 -1.14 -15.09
C THR A 102 -2.15 -2.60 -15.13
N ARG A 103 -1.27 -2.97 -14.21
CA ARG A 103 -0.74 -4.32 -14.06
C ARG A 103 -1.49 -5.11 -13.02
N TRP A 104 -1.74 -4.49 -11.87
CA TRP A 104 -2.54 -5.09 -10.80
C TRP A 104 -3.06 -4.01 -9.85
N LYS A 105 -4.07 -4.38 -9.06
CA LYS A 105 -4.66 -3.53 -8.03
C LYS A 105 -4.82 -4.32 -6.75
N SER A 106 -4.79 -3.65 -5.63
CA SER A 106 -5.07 -4.28 -4.34
C SER A 106 -5.90 -3.37 -3.45
N LYS A 107 -6.67 -4.02 -2.57
CA LYS A 107 -7.35 -3.38 -1.44
C LYS A 107 -6.81 -4.02 -0.18
N GLN A 108 -6.34 -3.21 0.74
CA GLN A 108 -5.73 -3.68 1.98
C GLN A 108 -6.38 -2.97 3.16
N VAL A 109 -6.79 -3.74 4.15
CA VAL A 109 -7.29 -3.20 5.42
C VAL A 109 -6.27 -3.53 6.49
N LEU A 110 -5.83 -2.49 7.19
CA LEU A 110 -4.88 -2.60 8.29
C LEU A 110 -5.57 -2.13 9.58
N ALA A 111 -5.04 -2.55 10.72
CA ALA A 111 -5.55 -2.13 12.01
C ALA A 111 -4.40 -1.62 12.88
N ALA A 112 -4.62 -0.48 13.53
CA ALA A 112 -3.70 0.01 14.55
C ALA A 112 -3.73 -0.96 15.74
N SER A 113 -2.58 -1.49 16.14
CA SER A 113 -2.48 -2.53 17.16
C SER A 113 -1.31 -2.30 18.10
N ASP A 114 -1.53 -2.57 19.38
CA ASP A 114 -0.46 -2.64 20.36
C ASP A 114 0.36 -3.91 20.12
N ILE A 115 1.68 -3.77 19.94
CA ILE A 115 2.55 -4.90 19.62
C ILE A 115 2.68 -5.88 20.79
N ASP A 116 2.71 -5.36 22.02
CA ASP A 116 2.93 -6.19 23.19
C ASP A 116 1.66 -6.90 23.66
N LYS A 117 0.52 -6.23 23.57
CA LYS A 117 -0.78 -6.77 24.00
C LYS A 117 -1.56 -7.47 22.90
N HIS A 118 -1.17 -7.31 21.64
CA HIS A 118 -1.82 -7.91 20.47
C HIS A 118 -3.32 -7.55 20.36
N ASN A 119 -3.68 -6.33 20.71
CA ASN A 119 -5.05 -5.84 20.58
C ASN A 119 -5.09 -4.56 19.75
N SER A 120 -6.26 -4.26 19.16
CA SER A 120 -6.43 -3.03 18.41
C SER A 120 -6.47 -1.83 19.35
N ILE A 121 -5.95 -0.72 18.85
CA ILE A 121 -5.96 0.57 19.54
C ILE A 121 -6.54 1.63 18.61
N PRO A 122 -7.11 2.71 19.15
CA PRO A 122 -7.48 3.83 18.30
C PRO A 122 -6.22 4.49 17.72
N TRP A 123 -6.33 5.06 16.52
CA TRP A 123 -5.22 5.82 15.96
C TRP A 123 -4.82 6.94 16.91
N PRO A 124 -3.51 7.17 17.15
CA PRO A 124 -3.07 8.40 17.80
C PRO A 124 -3.59 9.62 17.04
N ASP A 125 -3.97 10.68 17.76
CA ASP A 125 -4.67 11.84 17.16
C ASP A 125 -3.93 12.45 15.98
N GLU A 126 -2.61 12.62 16.07
CA GLU A 126 -1.79 13.17 14.99
C GLU A 126 -1.76 12.26 13.77
N VAL A 127 -1.68 10.95 13.99
CA VAL A 127 -1.69 9.95 12.92
C VAL A 127 -3.05 9.95 12.22
N ARG A 128 -4.13 9.97 12.99
CA ARG A 128 -5.49 10.06 12.44
C ARG A 128 -5.63 11.27 11.54
N ALA A 129 -5.21 12.44 12.02
CA ALA A 129 -5.31 13.67 11.25
C ALA A 129 -4.56 13.59 9.92
N ALA A 130 -3.35 13.02 9.93
CA ALA A 130 -2.54 12.84 8.72
C ALA A 130 -3.19 11.86 7.74
N LEU A 131 -3.73 10.75 8.25
CA LEU A 131 -4.41 9.77 7.41
C LEU A 131 -5.70 10.33 6.80
N GLU A 132 -6.49 11.04 7.58
CA GLU A 132 -7.74 11.66 7.11
C GLU A 132 -7.47 12.72 6.04
N ALA A 133 -6.37 13.46 6.16
CA ALA A 133 -5.95 14.42 5.14
C ALA A 133 -5.59 13.77 3.79
N CYS A 134 -5.32 12.46 3.79
CA CYS A 134 -4.97 11.71 2.59
C CYS A 134 -6.18 11.06 1.90
N ILE A 135 -7.37 11.12 2.50
CA ILE A 135 -8.53 10.41 1.93
C ILE A 135 -8.84 10.94 0.54
N THR A 136 -8.89 10.03 -0.43
CA THR A 136 -9.26 10.33 -1.82
C THR A 136 -10.14 9.22 -2.36
N ASP A 137 -11.10 9.59 -3.22
CA ASP A 137 -11.92 8.62 -3.92
C ASP A 137 -11.15 7.95 -5.06
N LEU A 138 -11.52 6.72 -5.38
CA LEU A 138 -11.02 6.07 -6.58
C LEU A 138 -11.49 6.84 -7.81
N PRO A 139 -10.66 6.90 -8.89
CA PRO A 139 -11.10 7.49 -10.14
C PRO A 139 -12.36 6.80 -10.64
N LYS A 140 -13.32 7.58 -11.13
CA LYS A 140 -14.51 7.03 -11.77
C LYS A 140 -14.10 6.24 -13.01
N ARG A 141 -14.72 5.05 -13.21
CA ARG A 141 -14.53 4.32 -14.46
C ARG A 141 -14.96 5.23 -15.62
N SER A 142 -14.16 5.27 -16.69
CA SER A 142 -14.57 5.94 -17.92
C SER A 142 -15.90 5.31 -18.39
N GLY A 143 -16.87 6.14 -18.80
CA GLY A 143 -18.27 5.76 -19.01
C GLY A 143 -18.57 4.80 -20.16
N THR A 144 -17.59 4.05 -20.65
CA THR A 144 -17.75 2.97 -21.64
C THR A 144 -17.60 1.60 -21.01
N GLY A 145 -17.56 1.51 -19.70
CA GLY A 145 -17.35 0.26 -18.99
C GLY A 145 -18.60 -0.59 -18.96
N ASN A 146 -18.52 -1.71 -19.57
CA ASN A 146 -19.39 -2.84 -19.25
C ASN A 146 -18.76 -3.63 -18.12
#